data_4d0316a0ac7d2e981975cabfd74110af
#
_entry.id   4d0316a0ac7d2e981975cabfd74110af
#
_cell.length_a   1.000
_cell.length_b   1.000
_cell.length_c   1.000
_cell.angle_alpha   90.00
_cell.angle_beta   90.00
_cell.angle_gamma   90.00
#
_symmetry.space_group_name_H-M   'P 1'
#
loop_
_entity.id
_entity.type
_entity.pdbx_description
1 polymer ?
#
loop_
_entity_poly.entity_id
_entity_poly.type
_entity_poly.pdbx_seq_one_letter_code
_entity_poly.pdbx_strand_id
1 'polypeptide(L)'
;MQAAIRINAETQAKLGRMDVSETALLNEAFSLDAPKPEASRLRLAEDDGGKTYQNLHRGARSFADGLYTAIRNPGMHKPQESDGGEEQLALEQLAAFSLLARWVDQAEVEQP
;
A
#
# COMPACT_ATOMS: atom_id res chain seq x y z
N MET A 1 -0.56 -11.21 8.69
CA MET A 1 -1.86 -10.92 8.10
C MET A 1 -1.83 -11.20 6.60
N GLN A 2 -2.75 -12.04 6.13
CA GLN A 2 -2.72 -12.51 4.75
C GLN A 2 -3.00 -11.39 3.74
N ALA A 3 -3.90 -10.46 4.06
CA ALA A 3 -4.20 -9.35 3.15
C ALA A 3 -2.96 -8.50 2.88
N ALA A 4 -2.18 -8.21 3.91
CA ALA A 4 -0.95 -7.44 3.76
C ALA A 4 0.09 -8.17 2.92
N ILE A 5 0.23 -9.47 3.14
CA ILE A 5 1.17 -10.32 2.39
C ILE A 5 0.76 -10.35 0.91
N ARG A 6 -0.53 -10.49 0.65
CA ARG A 6 -1.05 -10.55 -0.71
C ARG A 6 -0.81 -9.24 -1.47
N ILE A 7 -1.08 -8.11 -0.84
CA ILE A 7 -0.86 -6.80 -1.46
C ILE A 7 0.60 -6.61 -1.77
N ASN A 8 1.49 -6.99 -0.87
CA ASN A 8 2.92 -6.92 -1.10
C ASN A 8 3.31 -7.74 -2.34
N ALA A 9 2.85 -8.98 -2.41
CA ALA A 9 3.16 -9.86 -3.53
C ALA A 9 2.60 -9.33 -4.84
N GLU A 10 1.37 -8.83 -4.84
CA GLU A 10 0.75 -8.27 -6.03
C GLU A 10 1.46 -7.01 -6.51
N THR A 11 1.89 -6.17 -5.57
CA THR A 11 2.64 -4.95 -5.91
C THR A 11 4.00 -5.30 -6.50
N GLN A 12 4.70 -6.26 -5.90
CA GLN A 12 5.98 -6.73 -6.43
C GLN A 12 5.83 -7.27 -7.84
N ALA A 13 4.81 -8.09 -8.06
CA ALA A 13 4.55 -8.67 -9.38
C ALA A 13 4.21 -7.58 -10.41
N LYS A 14 3.36 -6.64 -10.03
CA LYS A 14 2.92 -5.56 -10.92
C LYS A 14 4.07 -4.66 -11.36
N LEU A 15 5.00 -4.39 -10.45
CA LEU A 15 6.16 -3.53 -10.73
C LEU A 15 7.38 -4.30 -11.21
N GLY A 16 7.34 -5.63 -11.18
CA GLY A 16 8.50 -6.44 -11.55
C GLY A 16 9.64 -6.33 -10.55
N ARG A 17 9.33 -6.14 -9.27
CA ARG A 17 10.33 -5.91 -8.24
C ARG A 17 10.24 -6.94 -7.13
N MET A 18 11.39 -7.53 -6.79
CA MET A 18 11.49 -8.49 -5.70
C MET A 18 12.53 -8.06 -4.65
N ASP A 19 13.19 -6.93 -4.86
CA ASP A 19 14.29 -6.45 -4.01
C ASP A 19 13.82 -5.62 -2.83
N VAL A 20 12.60 -5.10 -2.89
CA VAL A 20 11.99 -4.33 -1.81
C VAL A 20 10.59 -4.85 -1.55
N SER A 21 10.07 -4.58 -0.36
CA SER A 21 8.75 -5.06 0.02
C SER A 21 8.07 -4.13 1.01
N GLU A 22 6.75 -4.32 1.13
CA GLU A 22 5.90 -3.68 2.12
C GLU A 22 6.01 -2.15 2.09
N THR A 23 6.31 -1.52 3.23
CA THR A 23 6.35 -0.06 3.34
C THR A 23 7.32 0.57 2.35
N ALA A 24 8.52 0.02 2.23
CA ALA A 24 9.52 0.57 1.32
C ALA A 24 9.06 0.48 -0.14
N LEU A 25 8.47 -0.65 -0.51
CA LEU A 25 7.97 -0.85 -1.87
C LEU A 25 6.85 0.15 -2.20
N LEU A 26 5.88 0.29 -1.31
CA LEU A 26 4.73 1.15 -1.56
C LEU A 26 5.10 2.63 -1.49
N ASN A 27 6.06 3.00 -0.65
CA ASN A 27 6.59 4.36 -0.63
C ASN A 27 7.25 4.72 -1.96
N GLU A 28 8.01 3.81 -2.53
CA GLU A 28 8.62 4.05 -3.85
C GLU A 28 7.57 4.04 -4.96
N ALA A 29 6.65 3.09 -4.91
CA ALA A 29 5.64 2.92 -5.96
C ALA A 29 4.77 4.16 -6.13
N PHE A 30 4.33 4.76 -5.03
CA PHE A 30 3.47 5.95 -5.06
C PHE A 30 4.25 7.25 -4.94
N SER A 31 5.58 7.21 -5.06
CA SER A 31 6.40 8.40 -5.04
C SER A 31 6.04 9.34 -6.19
N LEU A 32 6.11 10.65 -5.92
CA LEU A 32 5.90 11.67 -6.96
C LEU A 32 7.12 11.83 -7.86
N ASP A 33 8.24 11.23 -7.49
CA ASP A 33 9.44 11.27 -8.31
C ASP A 33 9.23 10.53 -9.61
N ALA A 34 9.93 10.94 -10.65
CA ALA A 34 9.90 10.25 -11.93
C ALA A 34 10.38 8.80 -11.76
N PRO A 35 9.88 7.88 -12.57
CA PRO A 35 10.34 6.49 -12.51
C PRO A 35 11.80 6.37 -12.91
N LYS A 36 12.45 5.35 -12.35
CA LYS A 36 13.85 5.03 -12.65
C LYS A 36 13.91 3.68 -13.35
N PRO A 37 15.01 3.37 -14.04
CA PRO A 37 15.12 2.08 -14.75
C PRO A 37 14.79 0.86 -13.90
N GLU A 38 15.16 0.90 -12.62
CA GLU A 38 14.90 -0.21 -11.69
C GLU A 38 13.69 0.03 -10.79
N ALA A 39 12.96 1.13 -10.98
CA ALA A 39 11.89 1.51 -10.07
C ALA A 39 10.76 2.23 -10.81
N SER A 40 9.87 1.44 -11.41
CA SER A 40 8.65 1.96 -12.00
C SER A 40 7.72 2.48 -10.91
N ARG A 41 6.76 3.32 -11.27
CA ARG A 41 5.82 3.93 -10.34
C ARG A 41 4.40 3.43 -10.62
N LEU A 42 3.57 3.52 -9.58
CA LEU A 42 2.14 3.31 -9.71
C LEU A 42 1.46 4.67 -9.74
N ARG A 43 0.60 4.87 -10.73
CA ARG A 43 -0.11 6.14 -10.90
C ARG A 43 -1.61 5.94 -10.80
N LEU A 44 -2.22 6.71 -9.92
CA LEU A 44 -3.65 6.62 -9.64
C LEU A 44 -4.48 7.59 -10.48
N ALA A 45 -3.81 8.52 -11.15
CA ALA A 45 -4.43 9.50 -12.03
C ALA A 45 -3.40 10.06 -12.98
N GLU A 46 -3.84 10.79 -13.99
CA GLU A 46 -2.93 11.51 -14.87
C GLU A 46 -2.37 12.73 -14.18
N ASP A 47 -1.10 13.01 -14.43
CA ASP A 47 -0.44 14.16 -13.86
C ASP A 47 -0.84 15.43 -14.62
N ASP A 48 -1.75 16.18 -14.03
CA ASP A 48 -2.20 17.47 -14.59
C ASP A 48 -1.46 18.67 -13.96
N GLY A 49 -0.43 18.41 -13.17
CA GLY A 49 0.31 19.43 -12.46
C GLY A 49 -0.40 19.97 -11.24
N GLY A 50 -1.56 19.44 -10.89
CA GLY A 50 -2.39 19.96 -9.81
C GLY A 50 -2.18 19.25 -8.48
N LYS A 51 -2.76 19.86 -7.45
CA LYS A 51 -2.64 19.36 -6.07
C LYS A 51 -3.40 18.05 -5.87
N THR A 52 -4.49 17.82 -6.60
CA THR A 52 -5.26 16.60 -6.46
C THR A 52 -4.41 15.37 -6.80
N TYR A 53 -3.65 15.44 -7.89
CA TYR A 53 -2.73 14.38 -8.26
C TYR A 53 -1.70 14.13 -7.15
N GLN A 54 -1.09 15.20 -6.66
CA GLN A 54 -0.08 15.10 -5.60
C GLN A 54 -0.68 14.52 -4.33
N ASN A 55 -1.83 15.03 -3.91
CA ASN A 55 -2.47 14.59 -2.66
C ASN A 55 -2.92 13.14 -2.72
N LEU A 56 -3.39 12.70 -3.86
CA LEU A 56 -3.82 11.32 -4.05
C LEU A 56 -2.65 10.35 -3.82
N HIS A 57 -1.51 10.63 -4.42
CA HIS A 57 -0.34 9.78 -4.28
C HIS A 57 0.29 9.88 -2.89
N ARG A 58 0.36 11.08 -2.34
CA ARG A 58 0.87 11.27 -0.97
C ARG A 58 -0.04 10.57 0.04
N GLY A 59 -1.35 10.66 -0.16
CA GLY A 59 -2.31 9.99 0.69
C GLY A 59 -2.18 8.48 0.62
N ALA A 60 -2.02 7.93 -0.58
CA ALA A 60 -1.84 6.49 -0.76
C ALA A 60 -0.57 6.00 -0.06
N ARG A 61 0.53 6.75 -0.16
CA ARG A 61 1.77 6.42 0.53
C ARG A 61 1.58 6.41 2.04
N SER A 62 0.97 7.46 2.57
CA SER A 62 0.76 7.60 4.01
C SER A 62 -0.18 6.52 4.55
N PHE A 63 -1.22 6.20 3.79
CA PHE A 63 -2.17 5.17 4.16
C PHE A 63 -1.49 3.79 4.21
N ALA A 64 -0.71 3.48 3.19
CA ALA A 64 0.04 2.22 3.13
C ALA A 64 1.04 2.14 4.28
N ASP A 65 1.78 3.22 4.52
CA ASP A 65 2.75 3.27 5.61
C ASP A 65 2.08 3.00 6.96
N GLY A 66 0.96 3.66 7.21
CA GLY A 66 0.22 3.46 8.45
C GLY A 66 -0.28 2.03 8.62
N LEU A 67 -0.84 1.46 7.57
CA LEU A 67 -1.35 0.09 7.62
C LEU A 67 -0.26 -0.93 7.92
N TYR A 68 0.86 -0.85 7.20
CA TYR A 68 1.93 -1.81 7.39
C TYR A 68 2.66 -1.60 8.72
N THR A 69 2.85 -0.37 9.12
CA THR A 69 3.56 -0.08 10.36
C THR A 69 2.73 -0.44 11.58
N ALA A 70 1.46 -0.07 11.59
CA ALA A 70 0.62 -0.23 12.78
C ALA A 70 -0.07 -1.60 12.86
N ILE A 71 -0.38 -2.21 11.73
CA ILE A 71 -1.21 -3.42 11.70
C ILE A 71 -0.40 -4.65 11.32
N ARG A 72 0.43 -4.54 10.25
CA ARG A 72 1.19 -5.68 9.76
C ARG A 72 2.33 -6.08 10.67
N ASN A 73 2.87 -5.14 11.44
CA ASN A 73 4.02 -5.41 12.30
C ASN A 73 3.61 -6.39 13.40
N PRO A 74 4.15 -7.62 13.40
CA PRO A 74 3.71 -8.65 14.36
C PRO A 74 4.06 -8.34 15.81
N GLY A 75 5.03 -7.47 16.06
CA GLY A 75 5.40 -7.09 17.42
C GLY A 75 4.40 -6.15 18.08
N MET A 76 3.53 -5.55 17.30
CA MET A 76 2.56 -4.58 17.80
C MET A 76 1.24 -5.22 18.22
N HIS A 77 0.97 -6.43 17.75
CA HIS A 77 -0.31 -7.07 17.98
C HIS A 77 -0.18 -8.25 18.90
N LYS A 78 -0.85 -8.18 20.03
CA LYS A 78 -0.93 -9.30 20.98
C LYS A 78 -2.34 -9.85 20.96
N PRO A 79 -2.50 -11.18 21.09
CA PRO A 79 -3.82 -11.76 21.24
C PRO A 79 -4.51 -11.18 22.46
N GLN A 80 -5.73 -10.76 22.31
CA GLN A 80 -6.57 -10.28 23.39
C GLN A 80 -7.61 -11.33 23.69
N GLU A 81 -8.13 -11.31 24.91
CA GLU A 81 -9.26 -12.14 25.22
C GLU A 81 -10.45 -11.68 24.37
N SER A 82 -11.16 -12.64 23.82
CA SER A 82 -12.27 -12.33 22.93
C SER A 82 -13.45 -11.75 23.72
N ASP A 83 -13.83 -10.55 23.38
CA ASP A 83 -15.01 -9.88 23.93
C ASP A 83 -15.94 -9.42 22.82
N GLY A 84 -15.71 -9.88 21.59
CA GLY A 84 -16.44 -9.45 20.40
C GLY A 84 -15.77 -8.28 19.67
N GLY A 85 -14.88 -7.55 20.34
CA GLY A 85 -14.18 -6.43 19.74
C GLY A 85 -13.11 -6.85 18.74
N GLU A 86 -12.54 -8.01 18.94
CA GLU A 86 -11.50 -8.53 18.05
C GLU A 86 -12.03 -8.79 16.64
N GLU A 87 -13.22 -9.34 16.53
CA GLU A 87 -13.82 -9.63 15.24
C GLU A 87 -14.10 -8.35 14.47
N GLN A 88 -14.68 -7.35 15.16
CA GLN A 88 -14.95 -6.06 14.55
C GLN A 88 -13.66 -5.38 14.09
N LEU A 89 -12.63 -5.41 14.92
CA LEU A 89 -11.33 -4.82 14.57
C LEU A 89 -10.73 -5.52 13.36
N ALA A 90 -10.80 -6.85 13.31
CA ALA A 90 -10.28 -7.62 12.19
C ALA A 90 -10.99 -7.24 10.88
N LEU A 91 -12.30 -7.05 10.93
CA LEU A 91 -13.07 -6.63 9.76
C LEU A 91 -12.66 -5.23 9.29
N GLU A 92 -12.45 -4.32 10.23
CA GLU A 92 -12.02 -2.97 9.90
C GLU A 92 -10.63 -2.95 9.27
N GLN A 93 -9.71 -3.74 9.82
CA GLN A 93 -8.37 -3.87 9.25
C GLN A 93 -8.41 -4.46 7.85
N LEU A 94 -9.22 -5.50 7.66
CA LEU A 94 -9.38 -6.11 6.35
C LEU A 94 -9.95 -5.12 5.33
N ALA A 95 -10.94 -4.32 5.74
CA ALA A 95 -11.52 -3.31 4.88
C ALA A 95 -10.47 -2.27 4.45
N ALA A 96 -9.61 -1.84 5.38
CA ALA A 96 -8.57 -0.88 5.10
C ALA A 96 -7.55 -1.43 4.09
N PHE A 97 -7.10 -2.67 4.28
CA PHE A 97 -6.21 -3.32 3.32
C PHE A 97 -6.90 -3.57 1.97
N SER A 98 -8.19 -3.84 1.97
CA SER A 98 -8.95 -4.00 0.73
C SER A 98 -8.97 -2.73 -0.10
N LEU A 99 -9.08 -1.57 0.55
CA LEU A 99 -9.02 -0.29 -0.14
C LEU A 99 -7.63 -0.08 -0.78
N LEU A 100 -6.57 -0.37 -0.03
CA LEU A 100 -5.22 -0.28 -0.55
C LEU A 100 -5.02 -1.23 -1.75
N ALA A 101 -5.52 -2.45 -1.63
CA ALA A 101 -5.46 -3.44 -2.71
C ALA A 101 -6.14 -2.93 -3.98
N ARG A 102 -7.27 -2.25 -3.83
CA ARG A 102 -7.98 -1.66 -4.96
C ARG A 102 -7.14 -0.58 -5.63
N TRP A 103 -6.51 0.28 -4.84
CA TRP A 103 -5.65 1.33 -5.41
C TRP A 103 -4.47 0.73 -6.18
N VAL A 104 -3.82 -0.29 -5.63
CA VAL A 104 -2.72 -0.96 -6.33
C VAL A 104 -3.21 -1.60 -7.63
N ASP A 105 -4.36 -2.27 -7.57
CA ASP A 105 -4.93 -2.94 -8.74
C ASP A 105 -5.31 -1.97 -9.85
N GLN A 106 -5.92 -0.84 -9.49
CA GLN A 106 -6.38 0.16 -10.46
C GLN A 106 -5.27 1.04 -11.01
N ALA A 107 -4.15 1.15 -10.29
CA ALA A 107 -3.07 2.04 -10.68
C ALA A 107 -2.45 1.58 -12.00
N GLU A 108 -2.01 2.54 -12.81
CA GLU A 108 -1.24 2.27 -14.00
C GLU A 108 0.25 2.29 -13.68
N VAL A 109 1.00 1.41 -14.33
CA VAL A 109 2.45 1.37 -14.15
C VAL A 109 3.09 2.41 -15.05
N GLU A 110 3.83 3.33 -14.45
CA GLU A 110 4.62 4.31 -15.17
C GLU A 110 6.07 3.84 -15.20
N GLN A 111 6.56 3.54 -16.39
CA GLN A 111 7.93 3.13 -16.62
C GLN A 111 8.79 4.34 -16.99
N PRO A 112 10.12 4.25 -16.80
CA PRO A 112 11.02 5.35 -17.17
C PRO A 112 11.05 5.61 -18.66
#